data_37b44827920b28365c3eb56172b26237
#
_entry.id   37b44827920b28365c3eb56172b26237
#
_cell.length_a   1.000
_cell.length_b   1.000
_cell.length_c   1.000
_cell.angle_alpha   90.00
_cell.angle_beta   90.00
_cell.angle_gamma   90.00
#
_symmetry.space_group_name_H-M   'P 1'
#
loop_
_entity.id
_entity.type
_entity.pdbx_description
1 polymer ?
#
loop_
_entity_poly.entity_id
_entity_poly.type
_entity_poly.pdbx_seq_one_letter_code
_entity_poly.pdbx_strand_id
1 'polypeptide(L)'
;MKAFISRRDFLKAAGVTAAAAALAGCSSSSGSASGSAAGGKTIKIGVFEPASGDNGAGGKQEVLAIEYANSIAPTVDIGGETYNVELVEVDNQSSTDKAVTAAQELVSKKVSIVLGSYGSGCSIAAAPTFQAASIPAIGCSCTNPAVTEA
;
A
#
# COMPACT_ATOMS: atom_id res chain seq x y z
N MET A 1 -0.90 9.26 -56.08
CA MET A 1 -2.14 9.81 -55.53
C MET A 1 -2.24 9.35 -54.07
N LYS A 2 -2.15 10.28 -53.13
CA LYS A 2 -2.28 9.94 -51.69
C LYS A 2 -3.77 10.01 -51.33
N ALA A 3 -4.38 8.89 -50.98
CA ALA A 3 -5.75 8.83 -50.51
C ALA A 3 -5.79 9.33 -49.04
N PHE A 4 -6.50 10.43 -48.80
CA PHE A 4 -6.77 10.91 -47.45
C PHE A 4 -7.95 10.13 -46.89
N ILE A 5 -7.72 9.37 -45.83
CA ILE A 5 -8.77 8.67 -45.11
C ILE A 5 -9.49 9.69 -44.20
N SER A 6 -10.80 9.83 -44.37
CA SER A 6 -11.63 10.71 -43.56
C SER A 6 -11.74 10.19 -42.11
N ARG A 7 -11.87 11.13 -41.14
CA ARG A 7 -12.06 10.77 -39.72
C ARG A 7 -13.23 9.80 -39.50
N ARG A 8 -14.24 9.88 -40.35
CA ARG A 8 -15.44 9.01 -40.31
C ARG A 8 -15.15 7.59 -40.79
N ASP A 9 -14.26 7.43 -41.77
CA ASP A 9 -13.86 6.15 -42.30
C ASP A 9 -12.88 5.44 -41.37
N PHE A 10 -12.05 6.18 -40.66
CA PHE A 10 -11.17 5.68 -39.60
C PHE A 10 -11.99 5.09 -38.42
N LEU A 11 -13.04 5.77 -37.97
CA LEU A 11 -13.90 5.29 -36.88
C LEU A 11 -14.71 4.05 -37.28
N LYS A 12 -15.11 3.90 -38.54
CA LYS A 12 -15.78 2.69 -39.04
C LYS A 12 -14.82 1.51 -39.14
N ALA A 13 -13.57 1.72 -39.51
CA ALA A 13 -12.54 0.68 -39.57
C ALA A 13 -12.11 0.21 -38.15
N ALA A 14 -12.04 1.13 -37.17
CA ALA A 14 -11.71 0.80 -35.79
C ALA A 14 -12.81 -0.01 -35.07
N GLY A 15 -14.10 0.18 -35.47
CA GLY A 15 -15.22 -0.49 -34.83
C GLY A 15 -15.36 -1.98 -35.17
N VAL A 16 -14.84 -2.42 -36.30
CA VAL A 16 -14.97 -3.83 -36.75
C VAL A 16 -13.85 -4.72 -36.19
N THR A 17 -12.69 -4.14 -35.83
CA THR A 17 -11.57 -4.89 -35.27
C THR A 17 -11.65 -5.11 -33.77
N ALA A 18 -12.50 -4.35 -33.05
CA ALA A 18 -12.66 -4.48 -31.60
C ALA A 18 -13.47 -5.70 -31.15
N ALA A 19 -14.28 -6.29 -32.03
CA ALA A 19 -15.12 -7.43 -31.67
C ALA A 19 -14.43 -8.80 -31.78
N ALA A 20 -13.30 -8.90 -32.47
CA ALA A 20 -12.57 -10.17 -32.68
C ALA A 20 -11.36 -10.36 -31.73
N ALA A 21 -10.95 -9.34 -30.97
CA ALA A 21 -9.78 -9.39 -30.10
C ALA A 21 -10.11 -9.76 -28.63
N ALA A 22 -11.38 -9.91 -28.27
CA ALA A 22 -11.80 -10.17 -26.89
C ALA A 22 -11.63 -11.62 -26.43
N LEU A 23 -11.20 -12.55 -27.28
CA LEU A 23 -11.09 -13.98 -26.96
C LEU A 23 -9.68 -14.56 -27.00
N ALA A 24 -8.63 -13.77 -27.23
CA ALA A 24 -7.25 -14.26 -27.32
C ALA A 24 -6.25 -13.53 -26.44
N GLY A 25 -6.69 -12.82 -25.40
CA GLY A 25 -5.88 -12.00 -24.50
C GLY A 25 -5.49 -12.63 -23.17
N CYS A 26 -5.33 -13.95 -23.08
CA CYS A 26 -4.79 -14.62 -21.91
C CYS A 26 -3.44 -15.25 -22.23
N SER A 27 -2.38 -14.45 -22.40
CA SER A 27 -1.02 -14.87 -22.07
C SER A 27 -0.01 -13.75 -22.32
N SER A 28 0.87 -13.59 -21.36
CA SER A 28 2.08 -12.75 -21.33
C SER A 28 1.89 -11.26 -20.97
N SER A 29 1.71 -11.00 -19.67
CA SER A 29 2.40 -9.88 -19.03
C SER A 29 3.26 -10.46 -17.91
N SER A 30 4.58 -10.41 -18.11
CA SER A 30 5.57 -10.59 -17.07
C SER A 30 5.44 -9.43 -16.07
N GLY A 31 4.51 -9.56 -15.17
CA GLY A 31 4.38 -8.75 -13.97
C GLY A 31 4.84 -9.61 -12.82
N SER A 32 5.69 -9.05 -11.98
CA SER A 32 6.24 -9.62 -10.76
C SER A 32 5.19 -10.49 -10.05
N ALA A 33 5.54 -11.74 -9.80
CA ALA A 33 4.73 -12.67 -9.08
C ALA A 33 4.62 -12.22 -7.61
N SER A 34 3.65 -11.38 -7.30
CA SER A 34 3.02 -11.42 -5.99
C SER A 34 2.26 -12.74 -5.95
N GLY A 35 2.82 -13.71 -5.25
CA GLY A 35 2.19 -15.00 -5.04
C GLY A 35 0.83 -14.79 -4.39
N SER A 36 -0.24 -14.81 -5.16
CA SER A 36 -1.59 -14.99 -4.66
C SER A 36 -1.67 -16.40 -4.09
N ALA A 37 -1.40 -16.53 -2.79
CA ALA A 37 -1.70 -17.75 -2.06
C ALA A 37 -3.22 -17.97 -2.11
N ALA A 38 -3.60 -19.14 -2.58
CA ALA A 38 -4.97 -19.56 -2.75
C ALA A 38 -5.76 -19.43 -1.44
N GLY A 39 -6.86 -18.65 -1.46
CA GLY A 39 -8.02 -18.88 -0.59
C GLY A 39 -7.86 -18.80 0.93
N GLY A 40 -6.79 -18.23 1.48
CA GLY A 40 -6.56 -18.09 2.92
C GLY A 40 -7.12 -16.77 3.46
N LYS A 41 -7.39 -16.73 4.78
CA LYS A 41 -7.68 -15.49 5.51
C LYS A 41 -6.50 -14.51 5.35
N THR A 42 -6.77 -13.23 5.33
CA THR A 42 -5.74 -12.19 5.18
C THR A 42 -5.80 -11.24 6.35
N ILE A 43 -4.63 -10.89 6.91
CA ILE A 43 -4.45 -9.81 7.86
C ILE A 43 -3.71 -8.67 7.18
N LYS A 44 -4.18 -7.43 7.35
CA LYS A 44 -3.55 -6.25 6.78
C LYS A 44 -2.70 -5.55 7.83
N ILE A 45 -1.45 -5.29 7.47
CA ILE A 45 -0.50 -4.51 8.26
C ILE A 45 -0.28 -3.17 7.56
N GLY A 46 -0.60 -2.07 8.23
CA GLY A 46 -0.34 -0.73 7.72
C GLY A 46 1.14 -0.40 7.85
N VAL A 47 1.75 0.12 6.77
CA VAL A 47 3.11 0.66 6.75
C VAL A 47 2.98 2.18 6.64
N PHE A 48 3.25 2.86 7.74
CA PHE A 48 3.03 4.30 7.92
C PHE A 48 4.36 5.04 7.96
N GLU A 49 5.05 5.10 6.81
CA GLU A 49 6.41 5.63 6.72
C GLU A 49 6.49 6.83 5.76
N PRO A 50 7.47 7.73 5.96
CA PRO A 50 7.72 8.75 4.96
C PRO A 50 8.45 8.14 3.75
N ALA A 51 7.81 8.04 2.60
CA ALA A 51 8.45 7.73 1.33
C ALA A 51 9.01 8.99 0.65
N SER A 52 8.60 10.18 1.13
CA SER A 52 9.01 11.49 0.62
C SER A 52 9.20 12.50 1.75
N GLY A 53 9.62 13.74 1.41
CA GLY A 53 9.94 14.78 2.37
C GLY A 53 11.30 14.59 3.04
N ASP A 54 11.55 15.35 4.13
CA ASP A 54 12.87 15.47 4.77
C ASP A 54 13.40 14.13 5.32
N ASN A 55 12.53 13.27 5.78
CA ASN A 55 12.86 11.95 6.32
C ASN A 55 12.67 10.80 5.32
N GLY A 56 12.37 11.11 4.06
CA GLY A 56 12.03 10.10 3.04
C GLY A 56 13.11 9.05 2.81
N ALA A 57 14.39 9.41 2.98
CA ALA A 57 15.49 8.46 2.84
C ALA A 57 15.49 7.40 3.96
N GLY A 58 15.25 7.82 5.21
CA GLY A 58 15.16 6.93 6.38
C GLY A 58 13.90 6.06 6.31
N GLY A 59 12.75 6.66 6.03
CA GLY A 59 11.50 5.92 5.93
C GLY A 59 11.52 4.84 4.85
N LYS A 60 12.13 5.10 3.68
CA LYS A 60 12.32 4.07 2.64
C LYS A 60 13.15 2.87 3.12
N GLN A 61 14.13 3.08 4.01
CA GLN A 61 14.90 1.97 4.56
C GLN A 61 14.03 1.12 5.50
N GLU A 62 13.16 1.75 6.29
CA GLU A 62 12.21 1.02 7.14
C GLU A 62 11.18 0.25 6.30
N VAL A 63 10.63 0.86 5.23
CA VAL A 63 9.75 0.16 4.28
C VAL A 63 10.43 -1.07 3.71
N LEU A 64 11.65 -0.95 3.19
CA LEU A 64 12.42 -2.09 2.66
C LEU A 64 12.64 -3.19 3.71
N ALA A 65 12.87 -2.82 4.97
CA ALA A 65 13.03 -3.80 6.04
C ALA A 65 11.71 -4.54 6.34
N ILE A 66 10.58 -3.83 6.33
CA ILE A 66 9.25 -4.41 6.52
C ILE A 66 8.88 -5.34 5.36
N GLU A 67 9.11 -4.91 4.11
CA GLU A 67 8.90 -5.72 2.91
C GLU A 67 9.78 -7.00 2.94
N TYR A 68 11.06 -6.85 3.32
CA TYR A 68 11.96 -7.99 3.46
C TYR A 68 11.46 -8.96 4.53
N ALA A 69 11.06 -8.48 5.69
CA ALA A 69 10.50 -9.31 6.76
C ALA A 69 9.25 -10.08 6.27
N ASN A 70 8.36 -9.39 5.55
CA ASN A 70 7.18 -10.02 4.96
C ASN A 70 7.55 -11.06 3.88
N SER A 71 8.62 -10.85 3.14
CA SER A 71 9.07 -11.80 2.10
C SER A 71 9.55 -13.13 2.68
N ILE A 72 10.14 -13.11 3.88
CA ILE A 72 10.62 -14.33 4.58
C ILE A 72 9.56 -14.94 5.50
N ALA A 73 8.56 -14.16 5.93
CA ALA A 73 7.46 -14.61 6.79
C ALA A 73 6.12 -14.06 6.26
N PRO A 74 5.63 -14.54 5.10
CA PRO A 74 4.43 -14.00 4.46
C PRO A 74 3.13 -14.42 5.12
N THR A 75 3.18 -15.26 6.15
CA THR A 75 2.02 -15.76 6.88
C THR A 75 2.24 -15.67 8.39
N VAL A 76 1.14 -15.61 9.13
CA VAL A 76 1.13 -15.64 10.59
C VAL A 76 0.01 -16.54 11.09
N ASP A 77 0.27 -17.29 12.15
CA ASP A 77 -0.73 -18.12 12.81
C ASP A 77 -1.36 -17.36 13.99
N ILE A 78 -2.66 -17.18 13.95
CA ILE A 78 -3.43 -16.49 14.98
C ILE A 78 -4.57 -17.39 15.42
N GLY A 79 -4.56 -17.80 16.69
CA GLY A 79 -5.62 -18.64 17.25
C GLY A 79 -5.75 -20.01 16.58
N GLY A 80 -4.67 -20.56 16.03
CA GLY A 80 -4.66 -21.84 15.32
C GLY A 80 -5.07 -21.76 13.84
N GLU A 81 -5.24 -20.54 13.31
CA GLU A 81 -5.55 -20.30 11.90
C GLU A 81 -4.41 -19.51 11.22
N THR A 82 -4.04 -19.92 10.02
CA THR A 82 -3.00 -19.25 9.23
C THR A 82 -3.59 -18.13 8.39
N TYR A 83 -3.00 -16.93 8.52
CA TYR A 83 -3.35 -15.73 7.76
C TYR A 83 -2.21 -15.34 6.82
N ASN A 84 -2.54 -14.94 5.61
CA ASN A 84 -1.60 -14.27 4.74
C ASN A 84 -1.43 -12.83 5.21
N VAL A 85 -0.19 -12.31 5.22
CA VAL A 85 0.12 -10.92 5.56
C VAL A 85 0.10 -10.07 4.29
N GLU A 86 -0.78 -9.05 4.28
CA GLU A 86 -0.84 -8.02 3.24
C GLU A 86 -0.30 -6.71 3.81
N LEU A 87 0.72 -6.14 3.20
CA LEU A 87 1.24 -4.82 3.55
C LEU A 87 0.42 -3.74 2.83
N VAL A 88 0.01 -2.73 3.58
CA VAL A 88 -0.74 -1.58 3.08
C VAL A 88 0.09 -0.33 3.36
N GLU A 89 0.78 0.16 2.36
CA GLU A 89 1.68 1.29 2.48
C GLU A 89 0.98 2.63 2.26
N VAL A 90 1.37 3.61 3.05
CA VAL A 90 0.99 5.02 2.87
C VAL A 90 2.17 5.93 3.18
N ASP A 91 2.33 6.98 2.39
CA ASP A 91 3.36 8.00 2.56
C ASP A 91 2.83 9.15 3.43
N ASN A 92 3.39 9.34 4.63
CA ASN A 92 3.07 10.49 5.48
C ASN A 92 3.86 11.76 5.11
N GLN A 93 4.73 11.69 4.10
CA GLN A 93 5.47 12.80 3.50
C GLN A 93 6.35 13.58 4.50
N SER A 94 6.76 12.98 5.60
CA SER A 94 7.49 13.65 6.71
C SER A 94 6.73 14.85 7.31
N SER A 95 5.42 14.93 7.13
CA SER A 95 4.58 16.08 7.51
C SER A 95 3.52 15.66 8.52
N THR A 96 3.43 16.38 9.65
CA THR A 96 2.41 16.14 10.67
C THR A 96 0.99 16.34 10.14
N ASP A 97 0.78 17.30 9.23
CA ASP A 97 -0.53 17.55 8.61
C ASP A 97 -0.94 16.40 7.67
N LYS A 98 0.02 15.86 6.92
CA LYS A 98 -0.22 14.72 6.02
C LYS A 98 -0.35 13.41 6.77
N ALA A 99 0.33 13.28 7.91
CA ALA A 99 0.28 12.11 8.77
C ALA A 99 -1.15 11.76 9.20
N VAL A 100 -1.97 12.76 9.54
CA VAL A 100 -3.39 12.54 9.90
C VAL A 100 -4.18 11.96 8.73
N THR A 101 -4.00 12.50 7.52
CA THR A 101 -4.68 12.01 6.31
C THR A 101 -4.23 10.60 5.95
N ALA A 102 -2.92 10.33 6.03
CA ALA A 102 -2.35 9.00 5.79
C ALA A 102 -2.87 7.96 6.81
N ALA A 103 -3.00 8.35 8.09
CA ALA A 103 -3.60 7.50 9.11
C ALA A 103 -5.07 7.18 8.82
N GLN A 104 -5.87 8.18 8.41
CA GLN A 104 -7.27 7.97 7.99
C GLN A 104 -7.38 7.02 6.80
N GLU A 105 -6.44 7.09 5.86
CA GLU A 105 -6.38 6.16 4.73
C GLU A 105 -6.17 4.72 5.22
N LEU A 106 -5.21 4.47 6.12
CA LEU A 106 -4.98 3.14 6.70
C LEU A 106 -6.22 2.61 7.45
N VAL A 107 -6.88 3.47 8.23
CA VAL A 107 -8.14 3.12 8.91
C VAL A 107 -9.20 2.70 7.90
N SER A 108 -9.36 3.44 6.80
CA SER A 108 -10.33 3.14 5.75
C SER A 108 -10.05 1.81 5.04
N LYS A 109 -8.77 1.43 4.94
CA LYS A 109 -8.31 0.15 4.36
C LYS A 109 -8.42 -1.02 5.35
N LYS A 110 -8.85 -0.75 6.60
CA LYS A 110 -9.09 -1.74 7.65
C LYS A 110 -7.84 -2.55 8.00
N VAL A 111 -6.72 -1.86 8.21
CA VAL A 111 -5.50 -2.50 8.72
C VAL A 111 -5.71 -2.91 10.18
N SER A 112 -5.08 -3.99 10.59
CA SER A 112 -5.21 -4.54 11.96
C SER A 112 -4.17 -3.97 12.93
N ILE A 113 -3.01 -3.56 12.42
CA ILE A 113 -1.89 -2.98 13.15
C ILE A 113 -1.12 -2.05 12.21
N VAL A 114 -0.42 -1.08 12.76
CA VAL A 114 0.40 -0.13 12.00
C VAL A 114 1.85 -0.22 12.45
N LEU A 115 2.78 -0.24 11.50
CA LEU A 115 4.23 -0.10 11.70
C LEU A 115 4.67 1.28 11.18
N GLY A 116 5.48 1.98 11.97
CA GLY A 116 5.97 3.34 11.65
C GLY A 116 5.49 4.36 12.67
N SER A 117 5.98 5.58 12.61
CA SER A 117 6.74 6.20 11.52
C SER A 117 8.21 6.38 11.92
N TYR A 118 9.10 6.60 10.91
CA TYR A 118 10.47 7.08 11.14
C TYR A 118 10.49 8.39 11.95
N GLY A 119 9.57 9.30 11.65
CA GLY A 119 9.46 10.59 12.34
C GLY A 119 8.47 10.55 13.51
N SER A 120 8.96 10.71 14.74
CA SER A 120 8.10 10.74 15.95
C SER A 120 6.94 11.75 15.86
N GLY A 121 7.17 12.93 15.22
CA GLY A 121 6.13 13.94 15.03
C GLY A 121 4.93 13.44 14.23
N CYS A 122 5.18 12.62 13.17
CA CYS A 122 4.11 12.00 12.39
C CYS A 122 3.34 10.96 13.22
N SER A 123 4.04 10.16 14.02
CA SER A 123 3.43 9.17 14.90
C SER A 123 2.53 9.84 15.94
N ILE A 124 3.00 10.91 16.59
CA ILE A 124 2.23 11.68 17.58
C ILE A 124 0.99 12.31 16.93
N ALA A 125 1.14 12.92 15.73
CA ALA A 125 0.01 13.54 15.04
C ALA A 125 -1.05 12.51 14.59
N ALA A 126 -0.64 11.29 14.24
CA ALA A 126 -1.53 10.22 13.81
C ALA A 126 -2.17 9.43 14.95
N ALA A 127 -1.56 9.44 16.15
CA ALA A 127 -1.99 8.64 17.30
C ALA A 127 -3.49 8.77 17.65
N PRO A 128 -4.11 9.97 17.68
CA PRO A 128 -5.53 10.09 17.96
C PRO A 128 -6.42 9.39 16.93
N THR A 129 -5.99 9.36 15.66
CA THR A 129 -6.73 8.68 14.58
C THR A 129 -6.70 7.17 14.76
N PHE A 130 -5.54 6.59 15.06
CA PHE A 130 -5.41 5.16 15.30
C PHE A 130 -6.09 4.74 16.60
N GLN A 131 -5.98 5.56 17.65
CA GLN A 131 -6.65 5.32 18.93
C GLN A 131 -8.18 5.26 18.77
N ALA A 132 -8.77 6.24 18.07
CA ALA A 132 -10.21 6.27 17.81
C ALA A 132 -10.70 5.04 17.02
N ALA A 133 -9.83 4.47 16.17
CA ALA A 133 -10.11 3.27 15.40
C ALA A 133 -9.75 1.96 16.15
N SER A 134 -9.19 2.05 17.35
CA SER A 134 -8.66 0.91 18.12
C SER A 134 -7.62 0.10 17.35
N ILE A 135 -6.77 0.77 16.57
CA ILE A 135 -5.68 0.16 15.81
C ILE A 135 -4.37 0.41 16.56
N PRO A 136 -3.67 -0.63 17.05
CA PRO A 136 -2.36 -0.46 17.66
C PRO A 136 -1.31 -0.03 16.63
N ALA A 137 -0.39 0.85 17.04
CA ALA A 137 0.72 1.31 16.23
C ALA A 137 2.05 1.06 16.94
N ILE A 138 3.05 0.63 16.19
CA ILE A 138 4.42 0.38 16.68
C ILE A 138 5.36 1.34 15.97
N GLY A 139 5.97 2.25 16.72
CA GLY A 139 6.99 3.14 16.20
C GLY A 139 8.31 2.38 15.98
N CYS A 140 8.76 2.26 14.73
CA CYS A 140 9.95 1.49 14.37
C CYS A 140 11.23 2.16 14.87
N SER A 141 11.33 3.49 14.78
CA SER A 141 12.51 4.28 15.22
C SER A 141 12.13 5.56 15.96
N CYS A 142 10.92 5.63 16.51
CA CYS A 142 10.47 6.77 17.30
C CYS A 142 11.33 6.96 18.56
N THR A 143 11.91 8.14 18.73
CA THR A 143 12.80 8.45 19.85
C THR A 143 12.18 9.43 20.86
N ASN A 144 11.04 10.03 20.53
CA ASN A 144 10.33 10.93 21.42
C ASN A 144 9.39 10.16 22.37
N PRO A 145 9.53 10.25 23.70
CA PRO A 145 8.68 9.54 24.65
C PRO A 145 7.20 9.91 24.53
N ALA A 146 6.85 11.10 24.05
CA ALA A 146 5.47 11.51 23.82
C ALA A 146 4.69 10.62 22.82
N VAL A 147 5.37 9.76 22.05
CA VAL A 147 4.70 8.76 21.18
C VAL A 147 3.86 7.77 21.97
N THR A 148 4.23 7.49 23.23
CA THR A 148 3.54 6.54 24.11
C THR A 148 2.69 7.20 25.20
N GLU A 149 2.66 8.52 25.23
CA GLU A 149 1.90 9.32 26.21
C GLU A 149 0.59 9.85 25.65
N ALA A 150 0.28 9.59 24.37
CA ALA A 150 -0.89 10.10 23.64
C ALA A 150 -2.12 9.22 23.80
#